data_b2cf2286117d4627e7b23d0f264e33c7
#
_entry.id   b2cf2286117d4627e7b23d0f264e33c7
#
_cell.length_a   1.000
_cell.length_b   1.000
_cell.length_c   1.000
_cell.angle_alpha   90.00
_cell.angle_beta   90.00
_cell.angle_gamma   90.00
#
_symmetry.space_group_name_H-M   'P 1'
#
loop_
_entity.id
_entity.type
_entity.pdbx_description
1 polymer ?
#
loop_
_entity_poly.entity_id
_entity_poly.type
_entity_poly.pdbx_seq_one_letter_code
_entity_poly.pdbx_strand_id
1 'polypeptide(L)'
;ARIGHSLQINETGEIGPFAIEALIAAYDEGAEWLDALNEYLHGNYRFSREYFDRNLPQYPVLPLEGTYLVWVDCRASGLTSDELETKLLEEAKLRINPGAIYGEAGRDFIRLNIACPRKLLAEGLDRLRKVLKR
;
A
#
# COMPACT_ATOMS: atom_id res chain seq x y z
N ALA A 1 -3.32 18.78 27.20
CA ALA A 1 -2.27 19.51 27.95
C ALA A 1 -0.89 18.80 27.85
N ARG A 2 -0.80 17.46 28.08
CA ARG A 2 0.48 16.73 28.07
C ARG A 2 1.14 16.66 26.68
N ILE A 3 0.37 16.40 25.62
CA ILE A 3 0.88 16.29 24.24
C ILE A 3 1.46 17.63 23.76
N GLY A 4 0.76 18.75 24.00
CA GLY A 4 1.24 20.07 23.62
C GLY A 4 2.55 20.45 24.34
N HIS A 5 2.70 20.08 25.61
CA HIS A 5 3.92 20.32 26.36
C HIS A 5 5.11 19.51 25.82
N SER A 6 4.90 18.23 25.48
CA SER A 6 5.95 17.39 24.88
C SER A 6 6.42 17.89 23.52
N LEU A 7 5.51 18.42 22.70
CA LEU A 7 5.85 19.03 21.41
C LEU A 7 6.64 20.32 21.57
N GLN A 8 6.29 21.16 22.58
CA GLN A 8 6.98 22.42 22.86
C GLN A 8 8.40 22.23 23.38
N ILE A 9 8.65 21.21 24.23
CA ILE A 9 9.99 20.94 24.78
C ILE A 9 11.03 20.70 23.67
N ASN A 10 10.63 20.06 22.57
CA ASN A 10 11.51 19.71 21.47
C ASN A 10 11.31 20.61 20.22
N GLU A 11 10.53 21.70 20.35
CA GLU A 11 10.18 22.61 19.25
C GLU A 11 9.59 21.89 18.01
N THR A 12 9.07 20.66 18.19
CA THR A 12 8.50 19.84 17.12
C THR A 12 7.06 20.22 16.77
N GLY A 13 6.47 21.15 17.52
CA GLY A 13 5.15 21.72 17.25
C GLY A 13 5.17 22.93 16.32
N GLU A 14 6.34 23.45 15.98
CA GLU A 14 6.51 24.60 15.09
C GLU A 14 6.36 24.17 13.62
N ILE A 15 5.59 24.95 12.87
CA ILE A 15 5.43 24.74 11.43
C ILE A 15 6.72 25.23 10.75
N GLY A 16 7.37 24.36 9.97
CA GLY A 16 8.56 24.74 9.21
C GLY A 16 8.29 25.94 8.27
N PRO A 17 9.26 26.83 8.07
CA PRO A 17 9.04 28.08 7.33
C PRO A 17 8.55 27.89 5.89
N PHE A 18 8.89 26.78 5.25
CA PHE A 18 8.43 26.44 3.90
C PHE A 18 7.09 25.67 3.86
N ALA A 19 6.58 25.21 4.99
CA ALA A 19 5.40 24.35 5.01
C ALA A 19 4.12 25.07 4.55
N ILE A 20 3.99 26.36 4.90
CA ILE A 20 2.84 27.18 4.51
C ILE A 20 2.87 27.43 3.01
N GLU A 21 3.99 27.89 2.48
CA GLU A 21 4.16 28.16 1.05
C GLU A 21 4.00 26.89 0.20
N ALA A 22 4.56 25.78 0.66
CA ALA A 22 4.41 24.49 -0.01
C ALA A 22 2.95 24.02 -0.02
N LEU A 23 2.21 24.23 1.07
CA LEU A 23 0.79 23.90 1.16
C LEU A 23 -0.04 24.76 0.19
N ILE A 24 0.19 26.07 0.18
CA ILE A 24 -0.48 26.99 -0.73
C ILE A 24 -0.23 26.59 -2.18
N ALA A 25 1.03 26.41 -2.58
CA ALA A 25 1.41 26.01 -3.92
C ALA A 25 0.78 24.65 -4.31
N ALA A 26 0.74 23.69 -3.41
CA ALA A 26 0.14 22.38 -3.68
C ALA A 26 -1.37 22.48 -3.96
N TYR A 27 -2.10 23.35 -3.24
CA TYR A 27 -3.55 23.53 -3.45
C TYR A 27 -3.86 24.43 -4.64
N ASP A 28 -3.07 25.45 -4.90
CA ASP A 28 -3.33 26.42 -5.98
C ASP A 28 -2.86 25.90 -7.35
N GLU A 29 -1.76 25.12 -7.39
CA GLU A 29 -1.11 24.75 -8.64
C GLU A 29 -1.03 23.22 -8.84
N GLY A 30 -1.39 22.40 -7.85
CA GLY A 30 -1.18 20.95 -7.86
C GLY A 30 -2.25 20.11 -8.56
N ALA A 31 -3.34 20.71 -9.07
CA ALA A 31 -4.50 19.97 -9.59
C ALA A 31 -4.14 19.04 -10.76
N GLU A 32 -3.45 19.51 -11.76
CA GLU A 32 -3.06 18.71 -12.94
C GLU A 32 -2.12 17.55 -12.56
N TRP A 33 -1.19 17.79 -11.63
CA TRP A 33 -0.31 16.75 -11.12
C TRP A 33 -1.09 15.67 -10.37
N LEU A 34 -2.07 16.07 -9.55
CA LEU A 34 -2.92 15.15 -8.80
C LEU A 34 -3.78 14.30 -9.73
N ASP A 35 -4.35 14.89 -10.77
CA ASP A 35 -5.15 14.17 -11.76
C ASP A 35 -4.30 13.12 -12.50
N ALA A 36 -3.11 13.50 -12.95
CA ALA A 36 -2.17 12.59 -13.60
C ALA A 36 -1.73 11.46 -12.64
N LEU A 37 -1.48 11.77 -11.36
CA LEU A 37 -1.17 10.77 -10.34
C LEU A 37 -2.32 9.78 -10.14
N ASN A 38 -3.54 10.29 -10.02
CA ASN A 38 -4.73 9.45 -9.84
C ASN A 38 -4.96 8.51 -11.03
N GLU A 39 -4.77 9.00 -12.25
CA GLU A 39 -4.84 8.18 -13.46
C GLU A 39 -3.77 7.08 -13.45
N TYR A 40 -2.54 7.42 -13.09
CA TYR A 40 -1.45 6.47 -12.98
C TYR A 40 -1.72 5.39 -11.92
N LEU A 41 -2.19 5.78 -10.74
CA LEU A 41 -2.55 4.88 -9.65
C LEU A 41 -3.71 3.96 -10.04
N HIS A 42 -4.73 4.51 -10.70
CA HIS A 42 -5.84 3.71 -11.23
C HIS A 42 -5.37 2.70 -12.27
N GLY A 43 -4.44 3.09 -13.14
CA GLY A 43 -3.76 2.18 -14.06
C GLY A 43 -3.02 1.05 -13.34
N ASN A 44 -2.30 1.35 -12.26
CA ASN A 44 -1.61 0.35 -11.44
C ASN A 44 -2.61 -0.60 -10.73
N TYR A 45 -3.73 -0.07 -10.24
CA TYR A 45 -4.79 -0.88 -9.65
C TYR A 45 -5.38 -1.86 -10.66
N ARG A 46 -5.79 -1.38 -11.85
CA ARG A 46 -6.33 -2.26 -12.91
C ARG A 46 -5.32 -3.35 -13.29
N PHE A 47 -4.06 -2.98 -13.48
CA PHE A 47 -2.99 -3.93 -13.78
C PHE A 47 -2.86 -5.01 -12.69
N SER A 48 -2.87 -4.60 -11.42
CA SER A 48 -2.78 -5.54 -10.28
C SER A 48 -3.97 -6.49 -10.27
N ARG A 49 -5.19 -5.96 -10.41
CA ARG A 49 -6.41 -6.74 -10.43
C ARG A 49 -6.41 -7.75 -11.58
N GLU A 50 -6.10 -7.34 -12.81
CA GLU A 50 -6.00 -8.23 -13.96
C GLU A 50 -4.91 -9.30 -13.78
N TYR A 51 -3.80 -8.93 -13.12
CA TYR A 51 -2.74 -9.88 -12.81
C TYR A 51 -3.23 -10.98 -11.87
N PHE A 52 -3.94 -10.63 -10.79
CA PHE A 52 -4.52 -11.58 -9.86
C PHE A 52 -5.60 -12.45 -10.54
N ASP A 53 -6.52 -11.85 -11.26
CA ASP A 53 -7.59 -12.56 -11.96
C ASP A 53 -7.04 -13.64 -12.91
N ARG A 54 -5.95 -13.37 -13.60
CA ARG A 54 -5.30 -14.32 -14.54
C ARG A 54 -4.41 -15.36 -13.87
N ASN A 55 -3.68 -14.97 -12.84
CA ASN A 55 -2.58 -15.78 -12.30
C ASN A 55 -2.88 -16.38 -10.93
N LEU A 56 -3.73 -15.75 -10.15
CA LEU A 56 -4.03 -16.06 -8.76
C LEU A 56 -5.53 -15.84 -8.45
N PRO A 57 -6.45 -16.41 -9.21
CA PRO A 57 -7.90 -16.12 -9.11
C PRO A 57 -8.50 -16.46 -7.74
N GLN A 58 -7.84 -17.32 -6.96
CA GLN A 58 -8.25 -17.65 -5.59
C GLN A 58 -7.94 -16.56 -4.55
N TYR A 59 -7.21 -15.51 -4.94
CA TYR A 59 -6.82 -14.39 -4.09
C TYR A 59 -7.43 -13.07 -4.63
N PRO A 60 -8.72 -12.80 -4.39
CA PRO A 60 -9.38 -11.64 -4.94
C PRO A 60 -8.80 -10.32 -4.39
N VAL A 61 -8.61 -9.38 -5.30
CA VAL A 61 -8.24 -8.00 -4.99
C VAL A 61 -9.51 -7.22 -4.66
N LEU A 62 -9.55 -6.60 -3.48
CA LEU A 62 -10.70 -5.81 -3.06
C LEU A 62 -10.85 -4.52 -3.88
N PRO A 63 -12.09 -3.99 -4.02
CA PRO A 63 -12.32 -2.70 -4.65
C PRO A 63 -11.49 -1.59 -3.99
N LEU A 64 -10.86 -0.76 -4.81
CA LEU A 64 -10.10 0.41 -4.35
C LEU A 64 -10.97 1.66 -4.54
N GLU A 65 -11.47 2.21 -3.45
CA GLU A 65 -12.31 3.41 -3.44
C GLU A 65 -11.50 4.69 -3.18
N GLY A 66 -10.26 4.53 -2.71
CA GLY A 66 -9.36 5.65 -2.44
C GLY A 66 -7.95 5.18 -2.09
N THR A 67 -7.03 6.10 -2.05
CA THR A 67 -5.60 5.87 -1.76
C THR A 67 -4.88 5.01 -2.82
N TYR A 68 -3.74 4.48 -2.47
CA TYR A 68 -2.90 3.59 -3.29
C TYR A 68 -2.56 2.28 -2.55
N LEU A 69 -3.40 1.93 -1.57
CA LEU A 69 -3.18 0.79 -0.67
C LEU A 69 -4.24 -0.27 -0.97
N VAL A 70 -3.84 -1.29 -1.70
CA VAL A 70 -4.73 -2.35 -2.18
C VAL A 70 -4.76 -3.50 -1.20
N TRP A 71 -5.95 -4.01 -0.91
CA TRP A 71 -6.14 -5.19 -0.08
C TRP A 71 -6.39 -6.43 -0.94
N VAL A 72 -5.76 -7.53 -0.54
CA VAL A 72 -5.91 -8.84 -1.19
C VAL A 72 -6.38 -9.84 -0.15
N ASP A 73 -7.43 -10.56 -0.48
CA ASP A 73 -7.94 -11.66 0.34
C ASP A 73 -7.06 -12.90 0.17
N CYS A 74 -6.42 -13.31 1.25
CA CYS A 74 -5.49 -14.44 1.25
C CYS A 74 -6.00 -15.68 1.98
N ARG A 75 -7.30 -15.76 2.31
CA ARG A 75 -7.90 -16.92 2.98
C ARG A 75 -7.62 -18.24 2.28
N ALA A 76 -7.53 -18.25 0.97
CA ALA A 76 -7.23 -19.45 0.17
C ALA A 76 -5.82 -20.00 0.41
N SER A 77 -4.92 -19.25 1.05
CA SER A 77 -3.56 -19.73 1.39
C SER A 77 -3.54 -20.69 2.57
N GLY A 78 -4.56 -20.61 3.45
CA GLY A 78 -4.57 -21.29 4.74
C GLY A 78 -3.56 -20.75 5.75
N LEU A 79 -2.86 -19.65 5.43
CA LEU A 79 -1.88 -18.97 6.28
C LEU A 79 -2.45 -17.65 6.79
N THR A 80 -2.04 -17.25 7.97
CA THR A 80 -2.27 -15.89 8.48
C THR A 80 -1.44 -14.87 7.69
N SER A 81 -1.81 -13.60 7.77
CA SER A 81 -1.07 -12.53 7.10
C SER A 81 0.38 -12.39 7.59
N ASP A 82 0.65 -12.69 8.87
CA ASP A 82 1.99 -12.65 9.45
C ASP A 82 2.87 -13.80 8.94
N GLU A 83 2.29 -15.01 8.84
CA GLU A 83 2.96 -16.15 8.23
C GLU A 83 3.26 -15.91 6.74
N LEU A 84 2.31 -15.27 6.02
CA LEU A 84 2.51 -14.87 4.62
C LEU A 84 3.61 -13.81 4.48
N GLU A 85 3.66 -12.80 5.36
CA GLU A 85 4.74 -11.81 5.35
C GLU A 85 6.09 -12.48 5.51
N THR A 86 6.23 -13.34 6.52
CA THR A 86 7.46 -14.07 6.79
C THR A 86 7.89 -14.89 5.58
N LYS A 87 6.98 -15.69 5.04
CA LYS A 87 7.23 -16.54 3.88
C LYS A 87 7.61 -15.74 2.62
N LEU A 88 6.91 -14.65 2.33
CA LEU A 88 7.20 -13.78 1.19
C LEU A 88 8.57 -13.09 1.36
N LEU A 89 8.91 -12.68 2.57
CA LEU A 89 10.21 -12.06 2.85
C LEU A 89 11.35 -13.06 2.68
N GLU A 90 11.19 -14.26 3.20
CA GLU A 90 12.25 -15.30 3.16
C GLU A 90 12.45 -15.90 1.77
N GLU A 91 11.36 -16.30 1.10
CA GLU A 91 11.44 -17.03 -0.17
C GLU A 91 11.51 -16.12 -1.41
N ALA A 92 10.88 -14.95 -1.35
CA ALA A 92 10.79 -14.04 -2.50
C ALA A 92 11.49 -12.70 -2.32
N LYS A 93 12.04 -12.42 -1.12
CA LYS A 93 12.61 -11.11 -0.76
C LYS A 93 11.60 -9.98 -1.04
N LEU A 94 10.34 -10.26 -0.77
CA LEU A 94 9.22 -9.34 -0.94
C LEU A 94 8.62 -9.02 0.42
N ARG A 95 8.66 -7.74 0.79
CA ARG A 95 8.01 -7.25 2.00
C ARG A 95 6.63 -6.70 1.64
N ILE A 96 5.63 -7.14 2.38
CA ILE A 96 4.24 -6.64 2.29
C ILE A 96 3.82 -6.14 3.68
N ASN A 97 2.64 -5.55 3.78
CA ASN A 97 2.04 -5.25 5.06
C ASN A 97 1.01 -6.32 5.42
N PRO A 98 1.23 -7.08 6.50
CA PRO A 98 0.24 -8.04 6.97
C PRO A 98 -1.00 -7.31 7.48
N GLY A 99 -2.18 -7.82 7.18
CA GLY A 99 -3.43 -7.16 7.54
C GLY A 99 -3.72 -7.21 9.04
N ALA A 100 -3.17 -8.19 9.77
CA ALA A 100 -3.33 -8.33 11.22
C ALA A 100 -2.91 -7.08 12.02
N ILE A 101 -1.93 -6.30 11.52
CA ILE A 101 -1.52 -5.04 12.18
C ILE A 101 -2.64 -3.98 12.22
N TYR A 102 -3.69 -4.14 11.42
CA TYR A 102 -4.86 -3.26 11.37
C TYR A 102 -6.07 -3.78 12.15
N GLY A 103 -5.90 -4.91 12.83
CA GLY A 103 -6.92 -5.56 13.65
C GLY A 103 -7.25 -6.98 13.21
N GLU A 104 -7.97 -7.71 14.03
CA GLU A 104 -8.30 -9.15 13.83
C GLU A 104 -9.00 -9.40 12.49
N ALA A 105 -9.85 -8.48 12.03
CA ALA A 105 -10.53 -8.60 10.73
C ALA A 105 -9.56 -8.62 9.53
N GLY A 106 -8.34 -8.10 9.70
CA GLY A 106 -7.29 -8.09 8.68
C GLY A 106 -6.42 -9.35 8.65
N ARG A 107 -6.61 -10.29 9.57
CA ARG A 107 -5.74 -11.46 9.78
C ARG A 107 -5.47 -12.29 8.53
N ASP A 108 -6.46 -12.38 7.65
CA ASP A 108 -6.40 -13.19 6.44
C ASP A 108 -6.14 -12.35 5.17
N PHE A 109 -5.75 -11.10 5.33
CA PHE A 109 -5.53 -10.15 4.25
C PHE A 109 -4.09 -9.65 4.23
N ILE A 110 -3.62 -9.31 3.04
CA ILE A 110 -2.37 -8.54 2.88
C ILE A 110 -2.68 -7.21 2.23
N ARG A 111 -1.87 -6.19 2.54
CA ARG A 111 -1.98 -4.87 1.95
C ARG A 111 -0.76 -4.56 1.08
N LEU A 112 -1.01 -4.21 -0.16
CA LEU A 112 0.01 -3.86 -1.16
C LEU A 112 0.00 -2.36 -1.41
N ASN A 113 1.18 -1.74 -1.49
CA ASN A 113 1.35 -0.38 -1.97
C ASN A 113 1.60 -0.42 -3.48
N ILE A 114 0.72 0.23 -4.25
CA ILE A 114 0.81 0.30 -5.71
C ILE A 114 1.33 1.64 -6.24
N ALA A 115 1.72 2.57 -5.35
CA ALA A 115 2.32 3.85 -5.70
C ALA A 115 3.81 3.69 -6.03
N CYS A 116 4.10 2.91 -7.05
CA CYS A 116 5.45 2.66 -7.52
C CYS A 116 5.48 2.51 -9.06
N PRO A 117 6.66 2.56 -9.69
CA PRO A 117 6.78 2.32 -11.12
C PRO A 117 6.19 0.96 -11.53
N ARG A 118 5.46 0.93 -12.66
CA ARG A 118 4.79 -0.28 -13.17
C ARG A 118 5.73 -1.50 -13.26
N LYS A 119 6.98 -1.29 -13.65
CA LYS A 119 7.97 -2.35 -13.74
C LYS A 119 8.24 -2.98 -12.37
N LEU A 120 8.37 -2.17 -11.32
CA LEU A 120 8.58 -2.65 -9.96
C LEU A 120 7.35 -3.39 -9.44
N LEU A 121 6.15 -2.86 -9.73
CA LEU A 121 4.90 -3.51 -9.38
C LEU A 121 4.77 -4.90 -10.04
N ALA A 122 5.04 -5.00 -11.33
CA ALA A 122 5.01 -6.26 -12.06
C ALA A 122 5.99 -7.29 -11.48
N GLU A 123 7.22 -6.87 -11.19
CA GLU A 123 8.22 -7.73 -10.56
C GLU A 123 7.78 -8.20 -9.15
N GLY A 124 7.20 -7.30 -8.34
CA GLY A 124 6.66 -7.64 -7.03
C GLY A 124 5.53 -8.67 -7.10
N LEU A 125 4.60 -8.50 -8.04
CA LEU A 125 3.50 -9.43 -8.28
C LEU A 125 4.01 -10.81 -8.77
N ASP A 126 5.04 -10.85 -9.60
CA ASP A 126 5.65 -12.11 -10.04
C ASP A 126 6.34 -12.86 -8.89
N ARG A 127 7.00 -12.13 -7.99
CA ARG A 127 7.60 -12.71 -6.78
C ARG A 127 6.51 -13.27 -5.85
N LEU A 128 5.45 -12.51 -5.61
CA LEU A 128 4.29 -12.92 -4.82
C LEU A 128 3.64 -14.19 -5.40
N ARG A 129 3.43 -14.24 -6.71
CA ARG A 129 2.87 -15.41 -7.41
C ARG A 129 3.69 -16.68 -7.18
N LYS A 130 5.04 -16.60 -7.19
CA LYS A 130 5.90 -17.77 -6.99
C LYS A 130 5.70 -18.44 -5.63
N VAL A 131 5.35 -17.66 -4.62
CA VAL A 131 5.09 -18.16 -3.26
C VAL A 131 3.67 -18.66 -3.10
N LEU A 132 2.68 -17.92 -3.62
CA LEU A 132 1.26 -18.25 -3.47
C LEU A 132 0.76 -19.41 -4.38
N LYS A 133 1.49 -19.77 -5.43
CA LYS A 133 1.16 -20.91 -6.30
C LYS A 133 1.63 -22.27 -5.78
N ARG A 134 2.43 -22.28 -4.73
CA ARG A 134 2.91 -23.51 -4.08
C ARG A 134 1.93 -23.98 -3.01
#